data_eb0d551b5b944cac8628c7f476a9aa32
#
_entry.id   eb0d551b5b944cac8628c7f476a9aa32
#
_cell.length_a   1.000
_cell.length_b   1.000
_cell.length_c   1.000
_cell.angle_alpha   90.00
_cell.angle_beta   90.00
_cell.angle_gamma   90.00
#
_symmetry.space_group_name_H-M   'P 1'
#
loop_
_entity.id
_entity.type
_entity.pdbx_description
1 polymer ?
#
loop_
_entity_poly.entity_id
_entity_poly.type
_entity_poly.pdbx_seq_one_letter_code
_entity_poly.pdbx_strand_id
1 'polypeptide(L)'
;MKIDILLLLVCIVGCSQTKNSDNHVVQDYSEEYEVSPYGSEEALDTLDDLKISMSAEKDLDLKHLSFLIENTSDKEYRYSPNYFEIETEQSGTWYQLEQLDDPSKSNEKDCFIKPNERLTLEIDVKSFYGELPAGHYRLIKQFAFFESERDWDYDTYNLSCEFTIR
;
A
#
# COMPACT_ATOMS: atom_id res chain seq x y z
N MET A 1 -75.88 28.38 2.56
CA MET A 1 -74.58 28.86 2.14
C MET A 1 -73.63 27.65 2.09
N LYS A 2 -73.50 27.05 0.90
CA LYS A 2 -72.72 25.85 0.64
C LYS A 2 -71.39 26.33 0.04
N ILE A 3 -70.26 25.94 0.65
CA ILE A 3 -68.95 26.22 0.16
C ILE A 3 -68.49 24.93 -0.53
N ASP A 4 -68.35 24.96 -1.85
CA ASP A 4 -67.75 23.91 -2.66
C ASP A 4 -66.25 24.03 -2.62
N ILE A 5 -65.63 23.01 -2.06
CA ILE A 5 -64.17 22.88 -2.09
C ILE A 5 -63.78 22.13 -3.35
N LEU A 6 -63.23 22.84 -4.31
CA LEU A 6 -62.66 22.30 -5.56
C LEU A 6 -61.31 21.66 -5.26
N LEU A 7 -61.24 20.32 -5.30
CA LEU A 7 -60.03 19.55 -5.13
C LEU A 7 -59.22 19.53 -6.44
N LEU A 8 -58.12 20.26 -6.50
CA LEU A 8 -57.24 20.31 -7.67
C LEU A 8 -56.27 19.12 -7.59
N LEU A 9 -56.49 18.13 -8.45
CA LEU A 9 -55.60 16.97 -8.58
C LEU A 9 -54.39 17.33 -9.48
N VAL A 10 -53.24 17.54 -8.91
CA VAL A 10 -51.99 17.76 -9.66
C VAL A 10 -51.32 16.41 -9.95
N CYS A 11 -51.43 15.97 -11.20
CA CYS A 11 -50.66 14.81 -11.67
C CYS A 11 -49.22 15.23 -11.92
N ILE A 12 -48.31 14.80 -11.04
CA ILE A 12 -46.87 14.91 -11.28
C ILE A 12 -46.46 13.69 -12.10
N VAL A 13 -46.23 13.88 -13.39
CA VAL A 13 -45.56 12.90 -14.26
C VAL A 13 -44.09 12.91 -13.93
N GLY A 14 -43.68 11.98 -13.11
CA GLY A 14 -42.27 11.74 -12.81
C GLY A 14 -41.56 11.09 -14.02
N CYS A 15 -40.83 11.87 -14.75
CA CYS A 15 -39.93 11.35 -15.77
C CYS A 15 -38.71 10.69 -15.06
N SER A 16 -38.72 9.36 -14.95
CA SER A 16 -37.56 8.62 -14.46
C SER A 16 -36.49 8.60 -15.56
N GLN A 17 -35.53 9.50 -15.45
CA GLN A 17 -34.28 9.37 -16.17
C GLN A 17 -33.43 8.34 -15.43
N THR A 18 -33.29 7.15 -16.00
CA THR A 18 -32.23 6.20 -15.67
C THR A 18 -30.90 6.80 -16.13
N LYS A 19 -30.21 7.49 -15.24
CA LYS A 19 -28.77 7.74 -15.39
C LYS A 19 -28.08 6.45 -15.00
N ASN A 20 -27.54 5.74 -15.99
CA ASN A 20 -26.41 4.86 -15.79
C ASN A 20 -25.22 5.77 -15.38
N SER A 21 -25.06 5.99 -14.10
CA SER A 21 -23.81 6.46 -13.55
C SER A 21 -23.01 5.22 -13.20
N ASP A 22 -21.95 4.96 -13.95
CA ASP A 22 -20.83 4.17 -13.44
C ASP A 22 -20.35 4.92 -12.20
N ASN A 23 -20.93 4.56 -11.04
CA ASN A 23 -20.40 4.98 -9.76
C ASN A 23 -19.11 4.20 -9.53
N HIS A 24 -18.00 4.72 -10.02
CA HIS A 24 -16.72 4.49 -9.38
C HIS A 24 -16.88 5.05 -7.96
N VAL A 25 -17.16 4.17 -7.03
CA VAL A 25 -17.06 4.50 -5.60
C VAL A 25 -15.57 4.69 -5.37
N VAL A 26 -15.12 5.92 -5.38
CA VAL A 26 -13.78 6.26 -4.88
C VAL A 26 -13.87 6.02 -3.38
N GLN A 27 -13.19 4.99 -2.90
CA GLN A 27 -13.10 4.71 -1.47
C GLN A 27 -12.29 5.86 -0.85
N ASP A 28 -12.90 6.61 0.04
CA ASP A 28 -12.23 7.69 0.78
C ASP A 28 -11.59 7.08 2.03
N TYR A 29 -10.28 6.97 2.03
CA TYR A 29 -9.50 6.42 3.14
C TYR A 29 -9.21 7.45 4.24
N SER A 30 -9.45 8.74 3.99
CA SER A 30 -9.07 9.83 4.91
C SER A 30 -9.80 9.81 6.25
N GLU A 31 -10.97 9.15 6.33
CA GLU A 31 -11.73 8.99 7.58
C GLU A 31 -11.40 7.69 8.34
N GLU A 32 -10.77 6.73 7.69
CA GLU A 32 -10.58 5.37 8.21
C GLU A 32 -9.10 5.03 8.49
N TYR A 33 -8.16 5.65 7.77
CA TYR A 33 -6.74 5.32 7.85
C TYR A 33 -5.89 6.49 8.32
N GLU A 34 -4.81 6.17 9.00
CA GLU A 34 -3.83 7.17 9.44
C GLU A 34 -2.97 7.65 8.28
N VAL A 35 -2.62 8.94 8.32
CA VAL A 35 -1.67 9.51 7.36
C VAL A 35 -0.30 8.86 7.57
N SER A 36 0.37 8.55 6.47
CA SER A 36 1.71 7.96 6.49
C SER A 36 2.69 8.74 7.38
N PRO A 37 3.44 8.06 8.25
CA PRO A 37 4.48 8.69 9.06
C PRO A 37 5.70 9.09 8.23
N TYR A 38 5.84 8.57 7.01
CA TYR A 38 6.98 8.83 6.13
C TYR A 38 6.83 10.13 5.33
N GLY A 39 5.66 10.77 5.35
CA GLY A 39 5.38 12.03 4.68
C GLY A 39 5.66 11.98 3.17
N SER A 40 6.22 13.06 2.64
CA SER A 40 6.77 13.12 1.30
C SER A 40 8.22 12.63 1.32
N GLU A 41 8.54 11.62 0.57
CA GLU A 41 9.84 11.06 0.08
C GLU A 41 11.12 11.20 0.94
N GLU A 42 11.28 12.22 1.79
CA GLU A 42 12.52 12.51 2.53
C GLU A 42 12.91 11.43 3.57
N ALA A 43 11.95 10.61 4.02
CA ALA A 43 12.19 9.54 5.00
C ALA A 43 12.34 8.15 4.36
N LEU A 44 12.13 8.05 3.05
CA LEU A 44 12.21 6.82 2.28
C LEU A 44 13.39 6.89 1.31
N ASP A 45 13.88 5.72 0.90
CA ASP A 45 14.87 5.57 -0.17
C ASP A 45 16.15 6.42 0.03
N THR A 46 16.56 6.54 1.29
CA THR A 46 17.73 7.37 1.68
C THR A 46 19.08 6.79 1.29
N LEU A 47 19.11 5.55 0.77
CA LEU A 47 20.31 4.89 0.28
C LEU A 47 20.33 4.85 -1.25
N ASP A 48 21.43 5.30 -1.85
CA ASP A 48 21.60 5.22 -3.30
C ASP A 48 21.95 3.82 -3.81
N ASP A 49 22.51 2.98 -2.96
CA ASP A 49 23.13 1.69 -3.27
C ASP A 49 22.27 0.48 -2.83
N LEU A 50 21.13 0.70 -2.18
CA LEU A 50 20.14 -0.32 -1.87
C LEU A 50 18.77 0.13 -2.42
N LYS A 51 18.19 -0.68 -3.32
CA LYS A 51 16.96 -0.31 -4.03
C LYS A 51 15.97 -1.46 -4.06
N ILE A 52 14.68 -1.11 -4.08
CA ILE A 52 13.59 -2.01 -4.36
C ILE A 52 12.83 -1.53 -5.58
N SER A 53 12.43 -2.47 -6.44
CA SER A 53 11.62 -2.18 -7.63
C SER A 53 10.67 -3.33 -7.91
N MET A 54 9.56 -3.06 -8.59
CA MET A 54 8.65 -4.11 -9.00
C MET A 54 9.21 -4.90 -10.18
N SER A 55 9.16 -6.23 -10.11
CA SER A 55 9.69 -7.09 -11.19
C SER A 55 8.80 -7.10 -12.44
N ALA A 56 7.47 -6.87 -12.28
CA ALA A 56 6.52 -6.76 -13.37
C ALA A 56 5.35 -5.85 -12.97
N GLU A 57 4.97 -4.93 -13.86
CA GLU A 57 3.85 -4.01 -13.63
C GLU A 57 2.53 -4.50 -14.26
N LYS A 58 2.58 -5.58 -15.05
CA LYS A 58 1.44 -6.03 -15.82
C LYS A 58 0.80 -7.28 -15.20
N ASP A 59 -0.52 -7.22 -15.04
CA ASP A 59 -1.35 -8.32 -14.51
C ASP A 59 -0.92 -8.72 -13.07
N LEU A 60 -0.93 -7.73 -12.15
CA LEU A 60 -0.54 -7.93 -10.75
C LEU A 60 -1.42 -8.96 -10.05
N ASP A 61 -0.78 -10.00 -9.53
CA ASP A 61 -1.42 -10.95 -8.61
C ASP A 61 -1.02 -10.60 -7.17
N LEU A 62 -1.98 -10.13 -6.36
CA LEU A 62 -1.75 -9.74 -4.97
C LEU A 62 -1.25 -10.86 -4.07
N LYS A 63 -1.37 -12.12 -4.49
CA LYS A 63 -0.79 -13.27 -3.77
C LYS A 63 0.69 -13.48 -4.09
N HIS A 64 1.15 -12.97 -5.22
CA HIS A 64 2.49 -13.20 -5.74
C HIS A 64 3.11 -11.92 -6.30
N LEU A 65 3.02 -10.81 -5.53
CA LEU A 65 3.73 -9.59 -5.92
C LEU A 65 5.22 -9.82 -5.81
N SER A 66 5.92 -9.57 -6.91
CA SER A 66 7.34 -9.86 -7.05
C SER A 66 8.14 -8.56 -7.12
N PHE A 67 9.05 -8.39 -6.18
CA PHE A 67 9.92 -7.23 -6.07
C PHE A 67 11.38 -7.64 -6.24
N LEU A 68 12.12 -6.86 -7.02
CA LEU A 68 13.56 -6.98 -7.14
C LEU A 68 14.22 -6.09 -6.10
N ILE A 69 15.05 -6.65 -5.24
CA ILE A 69 15.93 -5.92 -4.33
C ILE A 69 17.35 -5.99 -4.87
N GLU A 70 17.99 -4.86 -4.96
CA GLU A 70 19.33 -4.72 -5.50
C GLU A 70 20.22 -3.98 -4.50
N ASN A 71 21.24 -4.67 -4.01
CA ASN A 71 22.28 -4.12 -3.16
C ASN A 71 23.56 -3.96 -3.97
N THR A 72 23.96 -2.73 -4.26
CA THR A 72 25.22 -2.43 -4.98
C THR A 72 26.32 -1.98 -4.05
N SER A 73 26.06 -1.95 -2.73
CA SER A 73 27.04 -1.58 -1.71
C SER A 73 28.00 -2.73 -1.37
N ASP A 74 28.97 -2.43 -0.53
CA ASP A 74 29.85 -3.40 0.13
C ASP A 74 29.33 -3.90 1.48
N LYS A 75 28.09 -3.51 1.86
CA LYS A 75 27.43 -3.84 3.11
C LYS A 75 26.44 -5.00 2.94
N GLU A 76 26.25 -5.76 4.02
CA GLU A 76 25.16 -6.74 4.13
C GLU A 76 24.01 -6.12 4.92
N TYR A 77 22.77 -6.24 4.43
CA TYR A 77 21.58 -5.75 5.11
C TYR A 77 20.69 -6.90 5.53
N ARG A 78 20.14 -6.80 6.75
CA ARG A 78 19.17 -7.73 7.30
C ARG A 78 17.76 -7.23 7.02
N TYR A 79 16.83 -8.12 6.74
CA TYR A 79 15.42 -7.83 6.60
C TYR A 79 14.57 -9.01 7.09
N SER A 80 13.34 -8.73 7.54
CA SER A 80 12.35 -9.77 7.83
C SER A 80 11.47 -9.98 6.59
N PRO A 81 11.30 -11.20 6.06
CA PRO A 81 10.53 -11.43 4.83
C PRO A 81 9.09 -10.90 4.91
N ASN A 82 8.42 -11.13 6.04
CA ASN A 82 7.01 -10.80 6.25
C ASN A 82 6.76 -9.42 6.89
N TYR A 83 7.79 -8.68 7.22
CA TYR A 83 7.62 -7.30 7.70
C TYR A 83 7.67 -6.33 6.53
N PHE A 84 6.51 -5.82 6.15
CA PHE A 84 6.33 -4.80 5.12
C PHE A 84 5.05 -4.03 5.41
N GLU A 85 4.94 -2.83 4.86
CA GLU A 85 3.76 -1.99 4.97
C GLU A 85 3.24 -1.70 3.55
N ILE A 86 1.92 -1.57 3.44
CA ILE A 86 1.26 -1.10 2.22
C ILE A 86 0.56 0.21 2.56
N GLU A 87 0.79 1.19 1.73
CA GLU A 87 0.10 2.47 1.78
C GLU A 87 -0.66 2.73 0.49
N THR A 88 -1.72 3.52 0.57
CA THR A 88 -2.51 3.99 -0.58
C THR A 88 -2.38 5.49 -0.73
N GLU A 89 -2.29 5.96 -1.98
CA GLU A 89 -2.27 7.38 -2.29
C GLU A 89 -3.68 7.88 -2.62
N GLN A 90 -4.06 9.00 -1.98
CA GLN A 90 -5.30 9.69 -2.29
C GLN A 90 -5.07 11.20 -2.30
N SER A 91 -5.32 11.82 -3.43
CA SER A 91 -5.19 13.27 -3.62
C SER A 91 -3.82 13.84 -3.21
N GLY A 92 -2.74 13.10 -3.45
CA GLY A 92 -1.37 13.49 -3.12
C GLY A 92 -0.97 13.23 -1.67
N THR A 93 -1.80 12.51 -0.91
CA THR A 93 -1.52 12.11 0.47
C THR A 93 -1.45 10.59 0.56
N TRP A 94 -0.42 10.08 1.22
CA TRP A 94 -0.27 8.66 1.52
C TRP A 94 -0.92 8.31 2.85
N TYR A 95 -1.63 7.17 2.88
CA TYR A 95 -2.33 6.63 4.05
C TYR A 95 -1.89 5.20 4.31
N GLN A 96 -1.64 4.88 5.57
CA GLN A 96 -1.32 3.51 5.99
C GLN A 96 -2.55 2.62 5.90
N LEU A 97 -2.40 1.43 5.33
CA LEU A 97 -3.41 0.39 5.39
C LEU A 97 -3.20 -0.49 6.62
N GLU A 98 -4.28 -0.84 7.29
CA GLU A 98 -4.23 -1.74 8.44
C GLU A 98 -4.02 -3.19 7.98
N GLN A 99 -3.08 -3.88 8.61
CA GLN A 99 -2.86 -5.31 8.37
C GLN A 99 -3.92 -6.14 9.10
N LEU A 100 -4.43 -7.16 8.41
CA LEU A 100 -5.39 -8.12 8.97
C LEU A 100 -4.74 -9.03 10.02
N ASP A 101 -3.47 -9.36 9.83
CA ASP A 101 -2.68 -10.18 10.73
C ASP A 101 -1.43 -9.42 11.21
N ASP A 102 -1.06 -9.62 12.46
CA ASP A 102 0.12 -9.02 13.06
C ASP A 102 1.40 -9.75 12.59
N PRO A 103 2.25 -9.12 11.75
CA PRO A 103 3.45 -9.75 11.22
C PRO A 103 4.47 -10.11 12.30
N SER A 104 4.39 -9.51 13.49
CA SER A 104 5.26 -9.83 14.63
C SER A 104 5.04 -11.25 15.17
N LYS A 105 3.92 -11.88 14.83
CA LYS A 105 3.60 -13.27 15.20
C LYS A 105 4.23 -14.30 14.26
N SER A 106 4.83 -13.89 13.16
CA SER A 106 5.55 -14.81 12.30
C SER A 106 6.87 -15.21 12.98
N ASN A 107 7.08 -16.52 13.14
CA ASN A 107 8.35 -17.08 13.66
C ASN A 107 9.42 -17.15 12.56
N GLU A 108 9.33 -16.32 11.55
CA GLU A 108 10.29 -16.34 10.44
C GLU A 108 11.63 -15.77 10.87
N LYS A 109 12.67 -16.39 10.33
CA LYS A 109 14.03 -15.92 10.55
C LYS A 109 14.31 -14.74 9.65
N ASP A 110 15.08 -13.80 10.19
CA ASP A 110 15.65 -12.74 9.38
C ASP A 110 16.42 -13.30 8.18
N CYS A 111 16.28 -12.61 7.07
CA CYS A 111 17.03 -12.86 5.85
C CYS A 111 18.08 -11.75 5.65
N PHE A 112 19.02 -12.03 4.76
CA PHE A 112 20.09 -11.09 4.45
C PHE A 112 20.20 -10.90 2.95
N ILE A 113 20.52 -9.67 2.54
CA ILE A 113 21.00 -9.37 1.20
C ILE A 113 22.46 -8.98 1.29
N LYS A 114 23.31 -9.75 0.61
CA LYS A 114 24.78 -9.59 0.66
C LYS A 114 25.25 -8.44 -0.21
N PRO A 115 26.53 -8.02 -0.02
CA PRO A 115 27.16 -7.09 -0.94
C PRO A 115 27.07 -7.52 -2.39
N ASN A 116 26.70 -6.59 -3.27
CA ASN A 116 26.55 -6.79 -4.71
C ASN A 116 25.56 -7.91 -5.09
N GLU A 117 24.55 -8.16 -4.26
CA GLU A 117 23.53 -9.18 -4.49
C GLU A 117 22.26 -8.55 -5.07
N ARG A 118 21.57 -9.36 -5.90
CA ARG A 118 20.22 -9.12 -6.35
C ARG A 118 19.37 -10.29 -5.94
N LEU A 119 18.21 -10.03 -5.38
CA LEU A 119 17.24 -11.08 -5.03
C LEU A 119 15.83 -10.65 -5.42
N THR A 120 15.00 -11.64 -5.67
CA THR A 120 13.56 -11.46 -5.87
C THR A 120 12.85 -11.82 -4.59
N LEU A 121 12.03 -10.90 -4.10
CA LEU A 121 11.15 -11.09 -2.95
C LEU A 121 9.71 -11.23 -3.43
N GLU A 122 9.09 -12.36 -3.16
CA GLU A 122 7.65 -12.58 -3.39
C GLU A 122 6.88 -12.28 -2.12
N ILE A 123 5.81 -11.47 -2.24
CA ILE A 123 5.00 -11.02 -1.12
C ILE A 123 3.53 -11.36 -1.41
N ASP A 124 2.88 -12.05 -0.46
CA ASP A 124 1.43 -12.29 -0.47
C ASP A 124 0.71 -11.13 0.23
N VAL A 125 0.55 -10.02 -0.49
CA VAL A 125 -0.17 -8.85 0.02
C VAL A 125 -1.62 -9.19 0.37
N LYS A 126 -2.24 -10.09 -0.40
CA LYS A 126 -3.64 -10.47 -0.18
C LYS A 126 -3.87 -11.13 1.18
N SER A 127 -2.95 -11.95 1.66
CA SER A 127 -3.06 -12.58 2.97
C SER A 127 -2.95 -11.58 4.13
N PHE A 128 -2.18 -10.49 3.95
CA PHE A 128 -1.96 -9.49 4.98
C PHE A 128 -2.96 -8.33 4.94
N TYR A 129 -3.46 -7.96 3.77
CA TYR A 129 -4.32 -6.77 3.59
C TYR A 129 -5.68 -7.07 2.94
N GLY A 130 -5.92 -8.32 2.51
CA GLY A 130 -7.13 -8.68 1.77
C GLY A 130 -7.08 -8.24 0.31
N GLU A 131 -8.26 -8.03 -0.27
CA GLU A 131 -8.38 -7.49 -1.62
C GLU A 131 -8.16 -5.99 -1.59
N LEU A 132 -7.24 -5.50 -2.40
CA LEU A 132 -7.04 -4.07 -2.59
C LEU A 132 -7.84 -3.61 -3.82
N PRO A 133 -8.64 -2.54 -3.72
CA PRO A 133 -9.35 -1.98 -4.85
C PRO A 133 -8.40 -1.36 -5.89
N ALA A 134 -8.93 -0.98 -7.06
CA ALA A 134 -8.16 -0.22 -8.02
C ALA A 134 -7.66 1.08 -7.40
N GLY A 135 -6.37 1.35 -7.51
CA GLY A 135 -5.75 2.48 -6.83
C GLY A 135 -4.24 2.54 -7.03
N HIS A 136 -3.63 3.58 -6.46
CA HIS A 136 -2.19 3.79 -6.42
C HIS A 136 -1.67 3.45 -5.03
N TYR A 137 -0.67 2.60 -4.97
CA TYR A 137 -0.13 2.02 -3.74
C TYR A 137 1.37 2.10 -3.72
N ARG A 138 1.94 2.02 -2.52
CA ARG A 138 3.36 1.73 -2.35
C ARG A 138 3.59 0.66 -1.29
N LEU A 139 4.54 -0.21 -1.56
CA LEU A 139 5.12 -1.10 -0.57
C LEU A 139 6.26 -0.38 0.12
N ILE A 140 6.33 -0.49 1.45
CA ILE A 140 7.47 -0.04 2.24
C ILE A 140 8.12 -1.24 2.89
N LYS A 141 9.45 -1.34 2.75
CA LYS A 141 10.25 -2.45 3.24
C LYS A 141 11.42 -1.94 4.06
N GLN A 142 11.52 -2.41 5.31
CA GLN A 142 12.61 -2.04 6.20
C GLN A 142 13.80 -2.97 6.06
N PHE A 143 14.99 -2.37 6.05
CA PHE A 143 16.29 -3.02 6.09
C PHE A 143 17.07 -2.49 7.28
N ALA A 144 17.89 -3.35 7.88
CA ALA A 144 18.78 -2.98 8.98
C ALA A 144 20.23 -3.29 8.64
N PHE A 145 21.10 -2.35 8.95
CA PHE A 145 22.56 -2.54 8.87
C PHE A 145 23.15 -2.64 10.26
N PHE A 146 23.99 -3.63 10.48
CA PHE A 146 24.72 -3.87 11.72
C PHE A 146 26.21 -3.79 11.44
N GLU A 147 26.93 -2.93 12.15
CA GLU A 147 28.39 -2.88 12.03
C GLU A 147 29.07 -4.13 12.62
N SER A 148 28.45 -4.72 13.64
CA SER A 148 28.89 -5.99 14.21
C SER A 148 27.71 -6.82 14.76
N GLU A 149 27.89 -8.16 14.89
CA GLU A 149 26.88 -9.04 15.49
C GLU A 149 26.52 -8.71 16.96
N ARG A 150 27.30 -7.87 17.61
CA ARG A 150 27.13 -7.46 19.01
C ARG A 150 26.58 -6.06 19.18
N ASP A 151 26.40 -5.32 18.09
CA ASP A 151 25.86 -3.98 18.16
C ASP A 151 24.37 -4.01 18.47
N TRP A 152 24.03 -3.34 19.57
CA TRP A 152 22.65 -3.02 19.92
C TRP A 152 22.17 -1.75 19.20
N ASP A 153 23.11 -1.06 18.57
CA ASP A 153 22.88 0.14 17.78
C ASP A 153 23.00 -0.26 16.30
N TYR A 154 21.90 -0.16 15.60
CA TYR A 154 21.82 -0.49 14.18
C TYR A 154 21.04 0.57 13.43
N ASP A 155 21.47 0.86 12.23
CA ASP A 155 20.77 1.77 11.35
C ASP A 155 19.63 1.04 10.63
N THR A 156 18.47 1.70 10.53
CA THR A 156 17.32 1.20 9.74
C THR A 156 17.05 2.11 8.55
N TYR A 157 16.73 1.48 7.44
CA TYR A 157 16.42 2.14 6.17
C TYR A 157 15.10 1.62 5.63
N ASN A 158 14.21 2.51 5.27
CA ASN A 158 12.94 2.16 4.64
C ASN A 158 13.04 2.44 3.15
N LEU A 159 12.83 1.40 2.35
CA LEU A 159 12.76 1.50 0.90
C LEU A 159 11.30 1.43 0.46
N SER A 160 10.98 2.15 -0.60
CA SER A 160 9.63 2.17 -1.17
C SER A 160 9.60 1.71 -2.63
N CYS A 161 8.47 1.13 -3.01
CA CYS A 161 8.18 0.79 -4.40
C CYS A 161 6.70 1.00 -4.70
N GLU A 162 6.41 1.91 -5.62
CA GLU A 162 5.06 2.23 -6.03
C GLU A 162 4.52 1.24 -7.06
N PHE A 163 3.20 0.98 -7.00
CA PHE A 163 2.49 0.15 -7.97
C PHE A 163 1.02 0.58 -8.10
N THR A 164 0.38 0.18 -9.22
CA THR A 164 -1.01 0.53 -9.51
C THR A 164 -1.83 -0.73 -9.77
N ILE A 165 -2.95 -0.86 -9.07
CA ILE A 165 -3.98 -1.87 -9.31
C ILE A 165 -5.05 -1.24 -10.20
N ARG A 166 -5.48 -1.96 -11.27
CA ARG A 166 -6.43 -1.48 -12.28
C ARG A 166 -7.70 -2.32 -12.31
#